data_92f14ffc5ae8f435ee63da1f1052ef15
#
_entry.id   92f14ffc5ae8f435ee63da1f1052ef15
#
_cell.length_a   1.000
_cell.length_b   1.000
_cell.length_c   1.000
_cell.angle_alpha   90.00
_cell.angle_beta   90.00
_cell.angle_gamma   90.00
#
_symmetry.space_group_name_H-M   'P 1'
#
loop_
_entity.id
_entity.type
_entity.pdbx_description
1 polymer ?
#
loop_
_entity_poly.entity_id
_entity_poly.type
_entity_poly.pdbx_seq_one_letter_code
_entity_poly.pdbx_strand_id
1 'polypeptide(L)'
;MAELVQLHKQKSAADFLEELAAEMRSRKSPQPTLLVVFGLCRDANAESHDVEFHAGPSTPSALEFLGLVEMGKATFISASDG
;
A
#
# COMPACT_ATOMS: atom_id res chain seq x y z
N MET A 1 -9.87 -15.30 -5.66
CA MET A 1 -9.65 -14.07 -4.91
C MET A 1 -9.77 -14.25 -3.41
N ALA A 2 -10.72 -15.05 -2.96
CA ALA A 2 -10.84 -15.33 -1.53
C ALA A 2 -9.58 -15.96 -0.96
N GLU A 3 -8.92 -16.78 -1.75
CA GLU A 3 -7.71 -17.44 -1.31
C GLU A 3 -6.56 -16.47 -1.08
N LEU A 4 -6.44 -15.46 -1.95
CA LEU A 4 -5.41 -14.45 -1.77
C LEU A 4 -5.65 -13.65 -0.51
N VAL A 5 -6.91 -13.31 -0.24
CA VAL A 5 -7.26 -12.58 0.97
C VAL A 5 -6.88 -13.38 2.21
N GLN A 6 -7.16 -14.68 2.20
CA GLN A 6 -6.84 -15.52 3.34
C GLN A 6 -5.34 -15.64 3.55
N LEU A 7 -4.57 -15.76 2.48
CA LEU A 7 -3.12 -15.80 2.60
C LEU A 7 -2.58 -14.55 3.26
N HIS A 8 -3.10 -13.39 2.85
CA HIS A 8 -2.65 -12.13 3.42
C HIS A 8 -3.04 -11.98 4.88
N LYS A 9 -4.17 -12.56 5.29
CA LYS A 9 -4.60 -12.49 6.68
C LYS A 9 -3.65 -13.18 7.64
N GLN A 10 -2.91 -14.16 7.15
CA GLN A 10 -2.02 -14.95 8.00
C GLN A 10 -0.61 -14.40 8.05
N LYS A 11 -0.37 -13.29 7.37
CA LYS A 11 0.96 -12.72 7.29
C LYS A 11 1.01 -11.38 7.97
N SER A 12 2.19 -11.05 8.48
CA SER A 12 2.41 -9.71 9.01
C SER A 12 2.46 -8.71 7.86
N ALA A 13 2.33 -7.43 8.20
CA ALA A 13 2.48 -6.37 7.22
C ALA A 13 3.86 -6.41 6.57
N ALA A 14 4.89 -6.72 7.38
CA ALA A 14 6.24 -6.83 6.86
C ALA A 14 6.35 -7.95 5.83
N ASP A 15 5.75 -9.12 6.11
CA ASP A 15 5.75 -10.22 5.16
C ASP A 15 5.03 -9.85 3.86
N PHE A 16 3.93 -9.15 3.98
CA PHE A 16 3.19 -8.68 2.82
C PHE A 16 4.05 -7.74 1.98
N LEU A 17 4.76 -6.83 2.62
CA LEU A 17 5.63 -5.89 1.91
C LEU A 17 6.80 -6.61 1.24
N GLU A 18 7.35 -7.64 1.87
CA GLU A 18 8.42 -8.42 1.28
C GLU A 18 7.95 -9.16 0.02
N GLU A 19 6.75 -9.72 0.06
CA GLU A 19 6.18 -10.37 -1.11
C GLU A 19 5.96 -9.37 -2.24
N LEU A 20 5.44 -8.20 -1.91
CA LEU A 20 5.23 -7.16 -2.90
C LEU A 20 6.56 -6.71 -3.50
N ALA A 21 7.59 -6.58 -2.66
CA ALA A 21 8.92 -6.22 -3.13
C ALA A 21 9.47 -7.26 -4.11
N ALA A 22 9.30 -8.54 -3.79
CA ALA A 22 9.74 -9.62 -4.66
C ALA A 22 9.01 -9.58 -6.00
N GLU A 23 7.70 -9.35 -5.95
CA GLU A 23 6.92 -9.23 -7.17
C GLU A 23 7.39 -8.06 -8.03
N MET A 24 7.63 -6.92 -7.40
CA MET A 24 8.09 -5.74 -8.13
C MET A 24 9.44 -5.99 -8.79
N ARG A 25 10.36 -6.67 -8.09
CA ARG A 25 11.67 -6.98 -8.67
C ARG A 25 11.59 -7.93 -9.84
N SER A 26 10.58 -8.80 -9.86
CA SER A 26 10.41 -9.77 -10.93
C SER A 26 9.78 -9.18 -12.19
N ARG A 27 9.17 -8.01 -12.07
CA ARG A 27 8.52 -7.38 -13.21
C ARG A 27 9.54 -6.82 -14.19
N LYS A 28 9.22 -6.90 -15.46
CA LYS A 28 10.03 -6.28 -16.49
C LYS A 28 9.59 -4.86 -16.81
N SER A 29 8.43 -4.48 -16.31
CA SER A 29 7.90 -3.14 -16.50
C SER A 29 8.68 -2.13 -15.66
N PRO A 30 8.60 -0.85 -15.99
CA PRO A 30 9.27 0.17 -15.18
C PRO A 30 8.81 0.13 -13.73
N GLN A 31 9.74 0.37 -12.83
CA GLN A 31 9.46 0.40 -11.41
C GLN A 31 8.94 1.77 -10.99
N PRO A 32 8.10 1.83 -9.97
CA PRO A 32 7.65 3.11 -9.46
C PRO A 32 8.82 3.93 -8.94
N THR A 33 8.81 5.22 -9.22
CA THR A 33 9.79 6.13 -8.65
C THR A 33 9.29 6.76 -7.36
N LEU A 34 7.99 6.66 -7.12
CA LEU A 34 7.39 7.13 -5.89
C LEU A 34 6.33 6.14 -5.46
N LEU A 35 6.47 5.65 -4.25
CA LEU A 35 5.52 4.75 -3.62
C LEU A 35 5.05 5.39 -2.34
N VAL A 36 3.75 5.36 -2.10
CA VAL A 36 3.19 5.85 -0.84
C VAL A 36 2.43 4.70 -0.19
N VAL A 37 2.75 4.43 1.05
CA VAL A 37 2.15 3.34 1.81
C VAL A 37 1.56 3.89 3.10
N PHE A 38 0.31 3.56 3.35
CA PHE A 38 -0.36 3.92 4.60
C PHE A 38 -0.61 2.67 5.41
N GLY A 39 -0.36 2.75 6.70
CA GLY A 39 -0.65 1.65 7.60
C GLY A 39 -1.61 2.09 8.69
N LEU A 40 -2.59 1.26 8.99
CA LEU A 40 -3.50 1.50 10.08
C LEU A 40 -3.04 0.69 11.27
N CYS A 41 -2.68 1.38 12.34
CA CYS A 41 -2.20 0.74 13.57
C CYS A 41 -3.29 0.84 14.62
N ARG A 42 -3.67 -0.29 15.20
CA ARG A 42 -4.68 -0.34 16.24
C ARG A 42 -4.07 -0.89 17.51
N ASP A 43 -4.45 -0.32 18.64
CA ASP A 43 -3.99 -0.87 19.90
C ASP A 43 -4.75 -2.18 20.23
N ALA A 44 -4.32 -2.85 21.28
CA ALA A 44 -4.88 -4.15 21.63
C ALA A 44 -6.37 -4.08 21.97
N ASN A 45 -6.82 -2.93 22.45
CA ASN A 45 -8.23 -2.74 22.84
C ASN A 45 -9.06 -2.17 21.70
N ALA A 46 -8.42 -1.81 20.60
CA ALA A 46 -9.07 -1.19 19.45
C ALA A 46 -9.76 0.13 19.80
N GLU A 47 -9.31 0.78 20.85
CA GLU A 47 -9.88 2.05 21.28
C GLU A 47 -9.24 3.24 20.58
N SER A 48 -8.02 3.07 20.12
CA SER A 48 -7.35 4.14 19.40
C SER A 48 -6.72 3.59 18.15
N HIS A 49 -6.58 4.45 17.17
CA HIS A 49 -5.97 4.10 15.90
C HIS A 49 -4.95 5.16 15.53
N ASP A 50 -3.83 4.72 15.02
CA ASP A 50 -2.83 5.59 14.44
C ASP A 50 -2.64 5.23 12.99
N VAL A 51 -2.28 6.22 12.20
CA VAL A 51 -1.96 5.98 10.80
C VAL A 51 -0.50 6.33 10.59
N GLU A 52 0.26 5.39 10.08
CA GLU A 52 1.62 5.68 9.66
C GLU A 52 1.66 5.75 8.15
N PHE A 53 2.62 6.48 7.63
CA PHE A 53 2.81 6.47 6.19
C PHE A 53 4.29 6.51 5.85
N HIS A 54 4.60 5.99 4.68
CA HIS A 54 5.95 5.95 4.16
C HIS A 54 5.90 6.35 2.69
N ALA A 55 6.85 7.12 2.26
CA ALA A 55 6.93 7.56 0.88
C ALA A 55 8.37 7.51 0.40
N GLY A 56 8.57 6.99 -0.79
CA GLY A 56 9.90 6.86 -1.36
C GLY A 56 9.85 6.00 -2.62
N PRO A 57 10.99 5.77 -3.28
CA PRO A 57 12.32 6.25 -2.93
C PRO A 57 12.55 7.74 -3.20
N SER A 58 11.76 8.37 -4.07
CA SER A 58 11.91 9.81 -4.26
C SER A 58 11.17 10.57 -3.14
N THR A 59 11.54 11.83 -2.94
CA THR A 59 10.86 12.67 -1.97
C THR A 59 9.79 13.46 -2.70
N PRO A 60 8.51 13.26 -2.39
CA PRO A 60 7.45 13.94 -3.10
C PRO A 60 7.27 15.38 -2.63
N SER A 61 6.86 16.24 -3.55
CA SER A 61 6.29 17.52 -3.16
C SER A 61 4.90 17.28 -2.60
N ALA A 62 4.35 18.27 -1.91
CA ALA A 62 2.98 18.14 -1.40
C ALA A 62 1.99 17.88 -2.53
N LEU A 63 2.19 18.55 -3.66
CA LEU A 63 1.29 18.40 -4.80
C LEU A 63 1.37 16.99 -5.39
N GLU A 64 2.59 16.46 -5.52
CA GLU A 64 2.76 15.10 -6.03
C GLU A 64 2.14 14.08 -5.08
N PHE A 65 2.36 14.27 -3.79
CA PHE A 65 1.81 13.37 -2.79
C PHE A 65 0.28 13.34 -2.86
N LEU A 66 -0.34 14.52 -2.84
CA LEU A 66 -1.80 14.61 -2.89
C LEU A 66 -2.35 14.05 -4.20
N GLY A 67 -1.67 14.33 -5.32
CA GLY A 67 -2.09 13.81 -6.61
C GLY A 67 -2.05 12.30 -6.65
N LEU A 68 -0.99 11.70 -6.13
CA LEU A 68 -0.85 10.26 -6.11
C LEU A 68 -1.92 9.61 -5.23
N VAL A 69 -2.21 10.21 -4.08
CA VAL A 69 -3.25 9.70 -3.18
C VAL A 69 -4.61 9.72 -3.86
N GLU A 70 -4.94 10.81 -4.55
CA GLU A 70 -6.23 10.92 -5.25
C GLU A 70 -6.32 9.94 -6.41
N MET A 71 -5.25 9.77 -7.16
CA MET A 71 -5.24 8.80 -8.25
C MET A 71 -5.36 7.38 -7.73
N GLY A 72 -4.67 7.07 -6.64
CA GLY A 72 -4.76 5.76 -6.03
C GLY A 72 -6.15 5.45 -5.52
N LYS A 73 -6.78 6.44 -4.90
CA LYS A 73 -8.16 6.31 -4.43
C LYS A 73 -9.11 6.03 -5.57
N ALA A 74 -9.00 6.78 -6.66
CA ALA A 74 -9.85 6.58 -7.83
C ALA A 74 -9.63 5.20 -8.44
N THR A 75 -8.39 4.76 -8.53
CA THR A 75 -8.05 3.45 -9.06
C THR A 75 -8.65 2.34 -8.20
N PHE A 76 -8.55 2.49 -6.88
CA PHE A 76 -9.10 1.51 -5.97
C PHE A 76 -10.62 1.41 -6.10
N ILE A 77 -11.29 2.55 -6.15
CA ILE A 77 -12.75 2.58 -6.28
C ILE A 77 -13.18 1.93 -7.59
N SER A 78 -12.49 2.26 -8.67
CA SER A 78 -12.80 1.68 -9.99
C SER A 78 -12.61 0.16 -9.98
N ALA A 79 -11.54 -0.31 -9.36
CA ALA A 79 -11.29 -1.75 -9.27
C ALA A 79 -12.34 -2.44 -8.41
N SER A 80 -12.82 -1.76 -7.36
CA SER A 80 -13.83 -2.33 -6.45
C SER A 80 -15.20 -2.43 -7.11
N ASP A 81 -15.50 -1.49 -8.00
CA ASP A 81 -16.78 -1.48 -8.71
C ASP A 81 -16.81 -2.47 -9.86
N GLY A 82 -15.67 -2.88 -10.32
CA GLY A 82 -15.55 -3.85 -11.39
C GLY A 82 -15.68 -5.24 -10.86
#